data_6319636077b974df12f0ff0130905357
#
_entry.id   6319636077b974df12f0ff0130905357
#
_cell.length_a   1.000
_cell.length_b   1.000
_cell.length_c   1.000
_cell.angle_alpha   90.00
_cell.angle_beta   90.00
_cell.angle_gamma   90.00
#
_symmetry.space_group_name_H-M   'P 1'
#
loop_
_entity.id
_entity.type
_entity.pdbx_description
1 polymer ?
#
loop_
_entity_poly.entity_id
_entity_poly.type
_entity_poly.pdbx_seq_one_letter_code
_entity_poly.pdbx_strand_id
1 'polypeptide(L)'
;YKRQVVTWLAEHGLAEETTQYRLRDWLFSRQRYWGEPFPILYDEEGTPHLIPEDQLPVDLPELENFSPKTFEPDDVDSEPEPPLGRNHDWVTVELDLGDGLKTYTRETNTMPNWAGSSWYQLRYADPHNDRALVDPENEKYWLGPRNDKKSGGADLYIGGVEHAVLHLSLIHISE
;
A
#
# COMPACT_ATOMS: atom_id res chain seq x y z
N TYR A 1 -11.04 -34.79 -11.48
CA TYR A 1 -12.30 -34.77 -12.24
C TYR A 1 -12.75 -33.36 -12.60
N LYS A 2 -12.82 -32.36 -11.65
CA LYS A 2 -13.33 -31.00 -11.97
C LYS A 2 -12.54 -30.31 -13.09
N ARG A 3 -11.22 -30.32 -13.04
CA ARG A 3 -10.40 -29.70 -14.10
C ARG A 3 -10.60 -30.38 -15.46
N GLN A 4 -10.68 -31.68 -15.52
CA GLN A 4 -10.90 -32.42 -16.78
C GLN A 4 -12.23 -32.06 -17.42
N VAL A 5 -13.30 -31.89 -16.62
CA VAL A 5 -14.61 -31.49 -17.12
C VAL A 5 -14.58 -30.06 -17.65
N VAL A 6 -13.95 -29.13 -16.93
CA VAL A 6 -13.81 -27.73 -17.38
C VAL A 6 -13.01 -27.66 -18.67
N THR A 7 -11.89 -28.36 -18.77
CA THR A 7 -11.07 -28.40 -19.99
C THR A 7 -11.87 -28.97 -21.17
N TRP A 8 -12.58 -30.09 -20.98
CA TRP A 8 -13.40 -30.69 -22.04
C TRP A 8 -14.52 -29.74 -22.52
N LEU A 9 -15.20 -29.05 -21.59
CA LEU A 9 -16.23 -28.08 -21.93
C LEU A 9 -15.66 -26.88 -22.70
N ALA A 10 -14.48 -26.39 -22.28
CA ALA A 10 -13.81 -25.28 -22.96
C ALA A 10 -13.38 -25.65 -24.39
N GLU A 11 -12.83 -26.85 -24.59
CA GLU A 11 -12.44 -27.37 -25.93
C GLU A 11 -13.63 -27.49 -26.88
N HIS A 12 -14.84 -27.67 -26.33
CA HIS A 12 -16.08 -27.76 -27.12
C HIS A 12 -16.86 -26.42 -27.22
N GLY A 13 -16.28 -25.32 -26.72
CA GLY A 13 -16.92 -24.00 -26.76
C GLY A 13 -18.17 -23.87 -25.89
N LEU A 14 -18.34 -24.76 -24.89
CA LEU A 14 -19.50 -24.83 -24.01
C LEU A 14 -19.27 -24.13 -22.66
N ALA A 15 -18.02 -23.79 -22.34
CA ALA A 15 -17.66 -23.06 -21.12
C ALA A 15 -16.33 -22.29 -21.32
N GLU A 16 -16.10 -21.32 -20.46
CA GLU A 16 -14.84 -20.59 -20.32
C GLU A 16 -14.32 -20.79 -18.89
N GLU A 17 -13.01 -21.08 -18.76
CA GLU A 17 -12.37 -21.16 -17.45
C GLU A 17 -12.22 -19.75 -16.89
N THR A 18 -12.84 -19.49 -15.76
CA THR A 18 -12.77 -18.20 -15.07
C THR A 18 -12.28 -18.37 -13.64
N THR A 19 -11.49 -17.42 -13.17
CA THR A 19 -11.07 -17.34 -11.79
C THR A 19 -11.92 -16.31 -11.05
N GLN A 20 -12.65 -16.75 -10.04
CA GLN A 20 -13.40 -15.85 -9.17
C GLN A 20 -12.65 -15.67 -7.85
N TYR A 21 -12.27 -14.44 -7.56
CA TYR A 21 -11.68 -14.07 -6.28
C TYR A 21 -12.79 -13.89 -5.24
N ARG A 22 -12.66 -14.59 -4.11
CA ARG A 22 -13.62 -14.48 -2.98
C ARG A 22 -13.18 -13.47 -1.92
N LEU A 23 -11.99 -12.91 -2.04
CA LEU A 23 -11.52 -11.83 -1.18
C LEU A 23 -12.27 -10.55 -1.55
N ARG A 24 -12.70 -9.82 -0.54
CA ARG A 24 -13.21 -8.46 -0.74
C ARG A 24 -12.02 -7.57 -1.09
N ASP A 25 -12.29 -6.56 -1.92
CA ASP A 25 -11.31 -5.52 -2.20
C ASP A 25 -10.85 -4.89 -0.89
N TRP A 26 -9.55 -4.72 -0.78
CA TRP A 26 -8.97 -4.09 0.38
C TRP A 26 -9.04 -2.57 0.23
N LEU A 27 -9.56 -1.89 1.25
CA LEU A 27 -9.58 -0.43 1.27
C LEU A 27 -8.17 0.09 1.56
N PHE A 28 -7.44 0.38 0.48
CA PHE A 28 -6.05 0.79 0.53
C PHE A 28 -5.86 2.26 0.90
N SER A 29 -6.80 3.14 0.55
CA SER A 29 -6.78 4.57 0.84
C SER A 29 -7.81 4.91 1.91
N ARG A 30 -7.39 5.52 3.02
CA ARG A 30 -8.24 5.79 4.17
C ARG A 30 -8.10 7.23 4.65
N GLN A 31 -9.20 7.83 5.04
CA GLN A 31 -9.27 9.12 5.74
C GLN A 31 -8.87 8.96 7.22
N ARG A 32 -7.62 8.57 7.47
CA ARG A 32 -7.06 8.37 8.80
C ARG A 32 -5.71 9.07 8.91
N TYR A 33 -5.40 9.61 10.10
CA TYR A 33 -4.07 10.18 10.36
C TYR A 33 -3.02 9.08 10.51
N TRP A 34 -3.30 8.08 11.35
CA TRP A 34 -2.38 6.97 11.59
C TRP A 34 -2.38 5.97 10.42
N GLY A 35 -1.34 6.04 9.64
CA GLY A 35 -1.11 5.20 8.45
C GLY A 35 0.10 5.70 7.67
N GLU A 36 0.47 4.96 6.64
CA GLU A 36 1.55 5.32 5.73
C GLU A 36 1.07 6.42 4.77
N PRO A 37 1.71 7.60 4.70
CA PRO A 37 1.33 8.63 3.73
C PRO A 37 1.63 8.19 2.30
N PHE A 38 0.80 8.63 1.36
CA PHE A 38 1.05 8.39 -0.05
C PHE A 38 2.07 9.41 -0.60
N PRO A 39 3.10 8.97 -1.34
CA PRO A 39 4.02 9.87 -2.01
C PRO A 39 3.45 10.41 -3.34
N ILE A 40 2.26 10.99 -3.27
CA ILE A 40 1.49 11.47 -4.43
C ILE A 40 1.13 12.95 -4.25
N LEU A 41 1.28 13.69 -5.33
CA LEU A 41 0.88 15.09 -5.47
C LEU A 41 -0.19 15.19 -6.55
N TYR A 42 -1.05 16.17 -6.44
CA TYR A 42 -2.03 16.53 -7.48
C TYR A 42 -1.77 17.94 -7.97
N ASP A 43 -1.79 18.13 -9.28
CA ASP A 43 -1.76 19.47 -9.89
C ASP A 43 -3.13 20.16 -9.83
N GLU A 44 -3.24 21.37 -10.41
CA GLU A 44 -4.48 22.16 -10.45
C GLU A 44 -5.62 21.45 -11.20
N GLU A 45 -5.28 20.59 -12.15
CA GLU A 45 -6.24 19.76 -12.92
C GLU A 45 -6.62 18.47 -12.20
N GLY A 46 -5.99 18.17 -11.04
CA GLY A 46 -6.20 16.95 -10.27
C GLY A 46 -5.45 15.74 -10.83
N THR A 47 -4.46 15.95 -11.70
CA THR A 47 -3.63 14.87 -12.23
C THR A 47 -2.62 14.43 -11.17
N PRO A 48 -2.49 13.11 -10.92
CA PRO A 48 -1.54 12.60 -9.93
C PRO A 48 -0.09 12.60 -10.47
N HIS A 49 0.84 13.03 -9.62
CA HIS A 49 2.29 13.02 -9.85
C HIS A 49 2.98 12.32 -8.67
N LEU A 50 4.12 11.69 -8.92
CA LEU A 50 4.95 11.14 -7.87
C LEU A 50 5.79 12.24 -7.21
N ILE A 51 5.95 12.13 -5.89
CA ILE A 51 6.92 12.95 -5.17
C ILE A 51 8.34 12.54 -5.59
N PRO A 52 9.26 13.46 -5.91
CA PRO A 52 10.65 13.15 -6.22
C PRO A 52 11.34 12.39 -5.08
N GLU A 53 12.27 11.49 -5.43
CA GLU A 53 12.96 10.64 -4.44
C GLU A 53 13.76 11.45 -3.40
N ASP A 54 14.28 12.61 -3.76
CA ASP A 54 14.99 13.51 -2.86
C ASP A 54 14.09 14.24 -1.84
N GLN A 55 12.77 14.14 -2.03
CA GLN A 55 11.74 14.66 -1.12
C GLN A 55 11.13 13.56 -0.23
N LEU A 56 11.66 12.35 -0.27
CA LEU A 56 11.25 11.24 0.59
C LEU A 56 12.13 11.12 1.84
N PRO A 57 11.60 10.62 2.96
CA PRO A 57 10.23 10.16 3.17
C PRO A 57 9.20 11.28 3.30
N VAL A 58 7.93 10.97 3.05
CA VAL A 58 6.82 11.88 3.38
C VAL A 58 6.46 11.68 4.85
N ASP A 59 6.82 12.65 5.67
CA ASP A 59 6.51 12.62 7.11
C ASP A 59 5.10 13.18 7.37
N LEU A 60 4.42 12.58 8.35
CA LEU A 60 3.14 13.09 8.82
C LEU A 60 3.32 14.37 9.62
N PRO A 61 2.53 15.44 9.37
CA PRO A 61 2.61 16.68 10.12
C PRO A 61 2.00 16.51 11.52
N GLU A 62 2.43 17.31 12.46
CA GLU A 62 1.75 17.40 13.75
C GLU A 62 0.35 18.02 13.59
N LEU A 63 -0.64 17.43 14.26
CA LEU A 63 -2.02 17.90 14.30
C LEU A 63 -2.48 18.00 15.74
N GLU A 64 -3.29 19.00 16.05
CA GLU A 64 -3.94 19.15 17.36
C GLU A 64 -5.06 18.11 17.56
N ASN A 65 -5.72 17.71 16.46
CA ASN A 65 -6.85 16.79 16.50
C ASN A 65 -6.72 15.74 15.36
N PHE A 66 -6.65 14.48 15.74
CA PHE A 66 -6.53 13.33 14.82
C PHE A 66 -7.87 12.69 14.46
N SER A 67 -8.98 13.16 15.03
CA SER A 67 -10.31 12.60 14.77
C SER A 67 -10.75 12.96 13.35
N PRO A 68 -11.43 12.05 12.64
CA PRO A 68 -12.08 12.41 11.39
C PRO A 68 -13.14 13.48 11.64
N LYS A 69 -13.43 14.31 10.63
CA LYS A 69 -14.56 15.23 10.70
C LYS A 69 -15.85 14.40 10.77
N THR A 70 -16.64 14.63 11.80
CA THR A 70 -17.96 14.04 11.91
C THR A 70 -18.97 14.91 11.18
N PHE A 71 -19.92 14.27 10.52
CA PHE A 71 -21.05 14.97 9.94
C PHE A 71 -22.02 15.41 11.05
N GLU A 72 -22.53 16.62 10.93
CA GLU A 72 -23.74 16.96 11.63
C GLU A 72 -24.91 16.25 10.92
N PRO A 73 -25.78 15.52 11.64
CA PRO A 73 -26.81 14.69 11.02
C PRO A 73 -27.76 15.45 10.06
N ASP A 74 -27.91 16.75 10.29
CA ASP A 74 -28.80 17.63 9.54
C ASP A 74 -28.09 18.47 8.46
N ASP A 75 -26.74 18.34 8.34
CA ASP A 75 -25.93 19.05 7.35
C ASP A 75 -25.68 18.17 6.12
N VAL A 76 -26.56 18.30 5.13
CA VAL A 76 -26.48 17.54 3.86
C VAL A 76 -25.33 18.00 2.95
N ASP A 77 -24.74 19.15 3.21
CA ASP A 77 -23.67 19.74 2.41
C ASP A 77 -22.28 19.44 3.02
N SER A 78 -22.22 18.81 4.20
CA SER A 78 -20.94 18.46 4.80
C SER A 78 -20.28 17.28 4.09
N GLU A 79 -19.04 17.47 3.66
CA GLU A 79 -18.22 16.40 3.07
C GLU A 79 -17.25 15.82 4.10
N PRO A 80 -16.90 14.52 3.99
CA PRO A 80 -15.88 13.92 4.83
C PRO A 80 -14.54 14.54 4.52
N GLU A 81 -13.81 14.95 5.55
CA GLU A 81 -12.50 15.55 5.43
C GLU A 81 -11.45 14.69 6.14
N PRO A 82 -10.39 14.25 5.42
CA PRO A 82 -9.27 13.57 6.03
C PRO A 82 -8.60 14.46 7.09
N PRO A 83 -8.11 13.89 8.20
CA PRO A 83 -7.41 14.68 9.22
C PRO A 83 -6.23 15.47 8.68
N LEU A 84 -5.47 14.92 7.72
CA LEU A 84 -4.33 15.60 7.09
C LEU A 84 -4.74 16.82 6.26
N GLY A 85 -5.95 16.84 5.69
CA GLY A 85 -6.47 17.96 4.92
C GLY A 85 -6.56 19.27 5.69
N ARG A 86 -6.60 19.21 7.04
CA ARG A 86 -6.67 20.40 7.90
C ARG A 86 -5.34 21.14 8.07
N ASN A 87 -4.22 20.50 7.76
CA ASN A 87 -2.91 21.17 7.79
C ASN A 87 -2.58 21.73 6.39
N HIS A 88 -3.11 22.92 6.10
CA HIS A 88 -2.96 23.56 4.78
C HIS A 88 -1.49 23.79 4.41
N ASP A 89 -0.63 24.08 5.39
CA ASP A 89 0.81 24.31 5.15
C ASP A 89 1.53 23.02 4.73
N TRP A 90 1.06 21.86 5.23
CA TRP A 90 1.58 20.58 4.80
C TRP A 90 0.96 20.10 3.49
N VAL A 91 -0.34 20.34 3.29
CA VAL A 91 -1.09 19.91 2.10
C VAL A 91 -0.57 20.59 0.84
N THR A 92 -0.28 21.88 0.91
CA THR A 92 0.16 22.67 -0.25
C THR A 92 1.67 22.70 -0.32
N VAL A 93 2.23 22.40 -1.49
CA VAL A 93 3.67 22.38 -1.71
C VAL A 93 4.02 22.98 -3.07
N GLU A 94 5.11 23.77 -3.12
CA GLU A 94 5.65 24.29 -4.38
C GLU A 94 6.87 23.46 -4.77
N LEU A 95 6.81 22.83 -5.93
CA LEU A 95 7.87 21.98 -6.47
C LEU A 95 8.04 22.19 -7.98
N ASP A 96 9.26 21.92 -8.46
CA ASP A 96 9.56 21.80 -9.86
C ASP A 96 9.74 20.31 -10.22
N LEU A 97 8.79 19.76 -10.95
CA LEU A 97 8.83 18.37 -11.43
C LEU A 97 9.46 18.24 -12.83
N GLY A 98 10.13 19.29 -13.31
CA GLY A 98 10.83 19.33 -14.59
C GLY A 98 10.22 20.28 -15.63
N ASP A 99 9.14 20.94 -15.27
CA ASP A 99 8.39 21.90 -16.13
C ASP A 99 8.20 23.29 -15.47
N GLY A 100 9.03 23.58 -14.46
CA GLY A 100 9.02 24.82 -13.67
C GLY A 100 8.34 24.69 -12.32
N LEU A 101 8.54 25.69 -11.47
CA LEU A 101 7.96 25.73 -10.13
C LEU A 101 6.43 25.87 -10.22
N LYS A 102 5.71 24.93 -9.64
CA LYS A 102 4.25 24.90 -9.59
C LYS A 102 3.76 24.54 -8.19
N THR A 103 2.53 24.89 -7.93
CA THR A 103 1.83 24.52 -6.69
C THR A 103 1.13 23.18 -6.89
N TYR A 104 1.34 22.26 -5.93
CA TYR A 104 0.72 20.94 -5.88
C TYR A 104 0.00 20.75 -4.55
N THR A 105 -0.96 19.83 -4.56
CA THR A 105 -1.67 19.39 -3.37
C THR A 105 -1.26 17.97 -3.03
N ARG A 106 -0.81 17.71 -1.78
CA ARG A 106 -0.47 16.35 -1.32
C ARG A 106 -1.73 15.50 -1.16
N GLU A 107 -1.58 14.19 -1.41
CA GLU A 107 -2.62 13.23 -1.01
C GLU A 107 -2.81 13.27 0.52
N THR A 108 -4.04 13.40 0.96
CA THR A 108 -4.41 13.57 2.36
C THR A 108 -4.95 12.29 3.02
N ASN A 109 -5.19 11.25 2.24
CA ASN A 109 -5.46 9.92 2.74
C ASN A 109 -4.16 9.21 3.13
N THR A 110 -4.27 8.16 3.91
CA THR A 110 -3.15 7.30 4.27
C THR A 110 -3.44 5.85 3.92
N MET A 111 -2.38 5.09 3.66
CA MET A 111 -2.44 3.65 3.56
C MET A 111 -2.66 3.05 4.95
N PRO A 112 -3.28 1.86 5.07
CA PRO A 112 -3.33 1.13 6.34
C PRO A 112 -1.92 0.81 6.83
N ASN A 113 -1.73 0.73 8.13
CA ASN A 113 -0.46 0.35 8.77
C ASN A 113 0.13 -0.96 8.23
N TRP A 114 -0.70 -1.83 7.69
CA TRP A 114 -0.27 -3.10 7.10
C TRP A 114 0.48 -2.93 5.77
N ALA A 115 0.30 -1.81 5.09
CA ALA A 115 1.10 -1.49 3.91
C ALA A 115 2.59 -1.45 4.27
N GLY A 116 2.95 -0.76 5.37
CA GLY A 116 4.32 -0.76 5.89
C GLY A 116 4.71 -2.08 6.57
N SER A 117 3.81 -2.65 7.39
CA SER A 117 4.11 -3.89 8.13
C SER A 117 4.25 -5.14 7.25
N SER A 118 3.84 -5.10 5.99
CA SER A 118 4.09 -6.20 5.05
C SER A 118 5.56 -6.35 4.64
N TRP A 119 6.39 -5.33 4.87
CA TRP A 119 7.79 -5.28 4.42
C TRP A 119 8.85 -5.50 5.51
N TYR A 120 8.49 -5.49 6.79
CA TYR A 120 9.47 -5.46 7.89
C TYR A 120 10.40 -6.67 7.91
N GLN A 121 9.93 -7.86 7.52
CA GLN A 121 10.74 -9.08 7.52
C GLN A 121 11.91 -9.01 6.53
N LEU A 122 11.74 -8.33 5.41
CA LEU A 122 12.82 -8.07 4.45
C LEU A 122 13.82 -7.09 5.06
N ARG A 123 13.35 -6.05 5.71
CA ARG A 123 14.21 -5.04 6.34
C ARG A 123 15.05 -5.60 7.48
N TYR A 124 14.60 -6.64 8.17
CA TYR A 124 15.41 -7.33 9.19
C TYR A 124 16.66 -8.00 8.63
N ALA A 125 16.64 -8.42 7.37
CA ALA A 125 17.81 -9.01 6.71
C ALA A 125 18.90 -7.97 6.39
N ASP A 126 18.55 -6.67 6.35
CA ASP A 126 19.50 -5.60 6.01
C ASP A 126 19.07 -4.24 6.61
N PRO A 127 19.10 -4.10 7.95
CA PRO A 127 18.49 -2.96 8.65
C PRO A 127 19.20 -1.62 8.43
N HIS A 128 20.45 -1.64 7.99
CA HIS A 128 21.29 -0.45 7.81
C HIS A 128 21.49 -0.05 6.35
N ASN A 129 20.79 -0.68 5.43
CA ASN A 129 20.88 -0.34 4.01
C ASN A 129 20.13 0.98 3.75
N ASP A 130 20.86 1.99 3.26
CA ASP A 130 20.35 3.32 2.96
C ASP A 130 19.98 3.51 1.47
N ARG A 131 20.19 2.49 0.63
CA ARG A 131 19.96 2.54 -0.81
C ARG A 131 18.82 1.68 -1.29
N ALA A 132 18.49 0.65 -0.54
CA ALA A 132 17.42 -0.29 -0.87
C ALA A 132 16.77 -0.86 0.39
N LEU A 133 15.59 -1.41 0.28
CA LEU A 133 14.90 -2.08 1.37
C LEU A 133 15.74 -3.24 1.94
N VAL A 134 16.38 -3.99 1.06
CA VAL A 134 17.29 -5.09 1.35
C VAL A 134 18.26 -5.27 0.17
N ASP A 135 19.51 -5.59 0.44
CA ASP A 135 20.46 -6.00 -0.60
C ASP A 135 20.03 -7.38 -1.16
N PRO A 136 20.01 -7.59 -2.49
CA PRO A 136 19.61 -8.86 -3.08
C PRO A 136 20.44 -10.07 -2.63
N GLU A 137 21.72 -9.89 -2.28
CA GLU A 137 22.54 -10.98 -1.76
C GLU A 137 22.17 -11.34 -0.32
N ASN A 138 21.85 -10.33 0.51
CA ASN A 138 21.35 -10.55 1.88
C ASN A 138 19.98 -11.23 1.84
N GLU A 139 19.08 -10.78 0.99
CA GLU A 139 17.79 -11.41 0.77
C GLU A 139 17.97 -12.87 0.34
N LYS A 140 18.79 -13.13 -0.68
CA LYS A 140 19.06 -14.48 -1.17
C LYS A 140 19.67 -15.38 -0.10
N TYR A 141 20.55 -14.84 0.75
CA TYR A 141 21.17 -15.61 1.83
C TYR A 141 20.16 -16.02 2.90
N TRP A 142 19.32 -15.08 3.36
CA TRP A 142 18.39 -15.32 4.46
C TRP A 142 17.07 -15.93 4.01
N LEU A 143 16.54 -15.52 2.88
CA LEU A 143 15.19 -15.83 2.42
C LEU A 143 15.17 -16.61 1.09
N GLY A 144 16.32 -16.79 0.43
CA GLY A 144 16.40 -17.47 -0.84
C GLY A 144 16.09 -18.98 -0.76
N PRO A 145 15.84 -19.62 -1.90
CA PRO A 145 15.62 -21.06 -1.99
C PRO A 145 16.78 -21.85 -1.40
N ARG A 146 16.49 -22.87 -0.59
CA ARG A 146 17.47 -23.79 0.00
C ARG A 146 17.36 -25.17 -0.63
N ASN A 147 18.39 -26.01 -0.42
CA ASN A 147 18.64 -27.28 -1.11
C ASN A 147 17.42 -28.22 -1.26
N ASP A 148 16.44 -28.14 -0.36
CA ASP A 148 15.25 -28.98 -0.32
C ASP A 148 13.96 -28.23 -0.67
N LYS A 149 14.03 -26.90 -0.83
CA LYS A 149 12.87 -26.04 -1.11
C LYS A 149 13.04 -25.33 -2.43
N LYS A 150 12.02 -25.43 -3.29
CA LYS A 150 11.97 -24.77 -4.58
C LYS A 150 11.65 -23.28 -4.49
N SER A 151 11.07 -22.83 -3.38
CA SER A 151 10.71 -21.44 -3.09
C SER A 151 11.47 -20.96 -1.86
N GLY A 152 11.85 -19.70 -1.87
CA GLY A 152 12.38 -18.99 -0.71
C GLY A 152 11.29 -18.56 0.26
N GLY A 153 11.65 -17.67 1.19
CA GLY A 153 10.78 -17.08 2.20
C GLY A 153 11.15 -17.47 3.63
N ALA A 154 10.37 -16.98 4.58
CA ALA A 154 10.55 -17.32 6.00
C ALA A 154 10.20 -18.79 6.24
N ASP A 155 11.07 -19.51 6.99
CA ASP A 155 10.84 -20.92 7.31
C ASP A 155 9.74 -21.12 8.35
N LEU A 156 9.56 -20.15 9.25
CA LEU A 156 8.59 -20.19 10.33
C LEU A 156 8.11 -18.79 10.68
N TYR A 157 6.81 -18.60 10.71
CA TYR A 157 6.16 -17.40 11.19
C TYR A 157 5.20 -17.76 12.33
N ILE A 158 5.39 -17.13 13.49
CA ILE A 158 4.57 -17.37 14.67
C ILE A 158 3.79 -16.11 15.01
N GLY A 159 2.47 -16.23 15.06
CA GLY A 159 1.57 -15.12 15.36
C GLY A 159 0.14 -15.59 15.61
N GLY A 160 -0.79 -14.67 15.78
CA GLY A 160 -2.21 -14.97 15.88
C GLY A 160 -2.78 -15.51 14.57
N VAL A 161 -3.80 -16.34 14.66
CA VAL A 161 -4.43 -16.97 13.48
C VAL A 161 -5.03 -15.94 12.52
N GLU A 162 -5.44 -14.78 12.99
CA GLU A 162 -5.93 -13.65 12.20
C GLU A 162 -4.90 -13.17 11.16
N HIS A 163 -3.61 -13.28 11.47
CA HIS A 163 -2.55 -12.86 10.56
C HIS A 163 -2.38 -13.79 9.36
N ALA A 164 -2.89 -15.00 9.41
CA ALA A 164 -2.93 -15.90 8.25
C ALA A 164 -3.81 -15.33 7.12
N VAL A 165 -4.84 -14.58 7.47
CA VAL A 165 -5.76 -13.95 6.50
C VAL A 165 -5.35 -12.50 6.20
N LEU A 166 -4.78 -11.79 7.17
CA LEU A 166 -4.48 -10.36 7.07
C LEU A 166 -3.05 -10.12 6.56
N HIS A 167 -2.08 -10.23 7.45
CA HIS A 167 -0.68 -9.90 7.17
C HIS A 167 -0.05 -10.81 6.11
N LEU A 168 -0.21 -12.13 6.25
CA LEU A 168 0.40 -13.08 5.32
C LEU A 168 -0.25 -13.05 3.93
N SER A 169 -1.54 -12.70 3.82
CA SER A 169 -2.15 -12.53 2.50
C SER A 169 -1.64 -11.27 1.77
N LEU A 170 -1.35 -10.19 2.50
CA LEU A 170 -0.81 -8.97 1.92
C LEU A 170 0.61 -9.13 1.39
N ILE A 171 1.44 -9.90 2.07
CA ILE A 171 2.80 -10.22 1.59
C ILE A 171 2.74 -10.87 0.20
N HIS A 172 1.81 -11.79 -0.03
CA HIS A 172 1.65 -12.45 -1.33
C HIS A 172 1.04 -11.56 -2.43
N ILE A 173 0.42 -10.45 -2.08
CA ILE A 173 -0.14 -9.50 -3.05
C ILE A 173 0.93 -8.49 -3.49
N SER A 174 1.92 -8.22 -2.64
CA SER A 174 2.97 -7.24 -2.87
C SER A 174 4.22 -7.81 -3.57
N GLU A 175 4.32 -9.13 -3.73
CA GLU A 175 5.34 -9.83 -4.52
C GLU A 175 4.92 -9.93 -6.00
#